data_3efaf751c9ee8231e40c3c6112703365
#
_entry.id   3efaf751c9ee8231e40c3c6112703365
#
_cell.length_a   1.000
_cell.length_b   1.000
_cell.length_c   1.000
_cell.angle_alpha   90.00
_cell.angle_beta   90.00
_cell.angle_gamma   90.00
#
_symmetry.space_group_name_H-M   'P 1'
#
loop_
_entity.id
_entity.type
_entity.pdbx_description
1 polymer ?
#
loop_
_entity_poly.entity_id
_entity_poly.type
_entity_poly.pdbx_seq_one_letter_code
_entity_poly.pdbx_strand_id
1 'polypeptide(L)'
;DSHCGAFAVICMVLLAMTQWSAFLSMEAAPLLPLALIPVASRASAAMAVLSLRPMRTSQYSAMERGGAPVFVAAALLAAACALPIVLWSSFAPLAAAIGYGLAVWYGFRQFEGMSGDISGFGLVLGELCGAVVLALGR
;
A
#
# COMPACT_ATOMS: atom_id res chain seq x y z
N ASP A 1 -0.75 24.39 -6.33
CA ASP A 1 -1.56 25.11 -5.37
C ASP A 1 -1.34 24.53 -3.97
N SER A 2 -0.78 25.35 -3.07
CA SER A 2 -0.38 24.91 -1.72
C SER A 2 -1.54 24.89 -0.70
N HIS A 3 -2.75 25.12 -1.14
CA HIS A 3 -3.92 25.16 -0.28
C HIS A 3 -4.57 23.79 -0.12
N CYS A 4 -4.27 23.14 1.00
CA CYS A 4 -4.96 21.93 1.42
C CYS A 4 -6.35 22.31 1.94
N GLY A 5 -7.41 21.87 1.27
CA GLY A 5 -8.78 22.13 1.72
C GLY A 5 -9.09 21.45 3.07
N ALA A 6 -10.05 22.01 3.83
CA ALA A 6 -10.47 21.45 5.12
C ALA A 6 -10.84 19.95 5.03
N PHE A 7 -11.42 19.53 3.92
CA PHE A 7 -11.75 18.13 3.68
C PHE A 7 -10.52 17.21 3.70
N ALA A 8 -9.39 17.63 3.11
CA ALA A 8 -8.16 16.83 3.12
C ALA A 8 -7.61 16.70 4.55
N VAL A 9 -7.67 17.77 5.36
CA VAL A 9 -7.25 17.73 6.77
C VAL A 9 -8.12 16.75 7.56
N ILE A 10 -9.44 16.80 7.38
CA ILE A 10 -10.38 15.87 8.03
C ILE A 10 -10.05 14.42 7.65
N CYS A 11 -9.83 14.14 6.37
CA CYS A 11 -9.46 12.80 5.90
C CYS A 11 -8.14 12.32 6.53
N MET A 12 -7.12 13.18 6.60
CA MET A 12 -5.84 12.82 7.22
C MET A 12 -5.98 12.52 8.72
N VAL A 13 -6.78 13.31 9.44
CA VAL A 13 -7.05 13.08 10.87
C VAL A 13 -7.79 11.75 11.07
N LEU A 14 -8.82 11.49 10.27
CA LEU A 14 -9.56 10.22 10.35
C LEU A 14 -8.67 9.02 10.05
N LEU A 15 -7.81 9.09 9.03
CA LEU A 15 -6.83 8.04 8.71
C LEU A 15 -5.88 7.81 9.88
N ALA A 16 -5.30 8.88 10.44
CA ALA A 16 -4.38 8.78 11.57
C ALA A 16 -5.07 8.18 12.82
N MET A 17 -6.30 8.61 13.12
CA MET A 17 -7.07 8.07 14.25
C MET A 17 -7.41 6.60 14.06
N THR A 18 -7.80 6.20 12.84
CA THR A 18 -8.12 4.79 12.54
C THR A 18 -6.87 3.93 12.66
N GLN A 19 -5.74 4.39 12.13
CA GLN A 19 -4.47 3.67 12.23
C GLN A 19 -4.00 3.55 13.68
N TRP A 20 -4.09 4.63 14.44
CA TRP A 20 -3.79 4.63 15.87
C TRP A 20 -4.67 3.66 16.66
N SER A 21 -5.99 3.70 16.42
CA SER A 21 -6.94 2.77 17.05
C SER A 21 -6.62 1.31 16.70
N ALA A 22 -6.28 1.01 15.46
CA ALA A 22 -5.87 -0.33 15.06
C ALA A 22 -4.61 -0.78 15.82
N PHE A 23 -3.60 0.07 15.96
CA PHE A 23 -2.39 -0.26 16.74
C PHE A 23 -2.70 -0.49 18.22
N LEU A 24 -3.54 0.34 18.84
CA LEU A 24 -3.94 0.15 20.24
C LEU A 24 -4.73 -1.15 20.47
N SER A 25 -5.42 -1.65 19.45
CA SER A 25 -6.18 -2.91 19.53
C SER A 25 -5.30 -4.16 19.37
N MET A 26 -4.02 -3.99 19.00
CA MET A 26 -3.07 -5.10 18.82
C MET A 26 -2.40 -5.47 20.14
N GLU A 27 -3.07 -6.23 21.03
CA GLU A 27 -2.51 -6.59 22.35
C GLU A 27 -1.29 -7.53 22.28
N ALA A 28 -1.21 -8.39 21.28
CA ALA A 28 -0.14 -9.39 21.10
C ALA A 28 0.10 -9.73 19.64
N ALA A 29 0.05 -8.72 18.76
CA ALA A 29 0.26 -8.97 17.34
C ALA A 29 1.68 -9.48 17.09
N PRO A 30 1.84 -10.54 16.29
CA PRO A 30 3.16 -11.02 15.94
C PRO A 30 3.89 -9.94 15.12
N LEU A 31 5.10 -9.60 15.55
CA LEU A 31 5.90 -8.53 14.95
C LEU A 31 6.18 -8.75 13.46
N LEU A 32 6.31 -10.01 13.04
CA LEU A 32 6.66 -10.31 11.65
C LEU A 32 5.54 -9.98 10.66
N PRO A 33 4.26 -10.40 10.84
CA PRO A 33 3.17 -9.93 10.00
C PRO A 33 3.03 -8.41 9.98
N LEU A 34 3.22 -7.74 11.11
CA LEU A 34 3.21 -6.28 11.18
C LEU A 34 4.32 -5.65 10.33
N ALA A 35 5.55 -6.17 10.41
CA ALA A 35 6.69 -5.69 9.63
C ALA A 35 6.53 -5.98 8.12
N LEU A 36 5.79 -7.02 7.75
CA LEU A 36 5.57 -7.40 6.36
C LEU A 36 4.45 -6.59 5.68
N ILE A 37 3.58 -5.90 6.42
CA ILE A 37 2.60 -4.97 5.86
C ILE A 37 3.28 -3.89 4.99
N PRO A 38 4.26 -3.09 5.49
CA PRO A 38 4.94 -2.11 4.67
C PRO A 38 5.80 -2.73 3.56
N VAL A 39 6.29 -3.93 3.72
CA VAL A 39 7.02 -4.63 2.63
C VAL A 39 6.07 -4.96 1.49
N ALA A 40 4.89 -5.52 1.79
CA ALA A 40 3.88 -5.85 0.78
C ALA A 40 3.37 -4.60 0.06
N SER A 41 3.08 -3.52 0.79
CA SER A 41 2.60 -2.26 0.18
C SER A 41 3.65 -1.64 -0.74
N ARG A 42 4.93 -1.64 -0.36
CA ARG A 42 6.02 -1.10 -1.18
C ARG A 42 6.37 -1.99 -2.38
N ALA A 43 6.31 -3.30 -2.24
CA ALA A 43 6.46 -4.21 -3.37
C ALA A 43 5.31 -4.02 -4.38
N SER A 44 4.07 -3.82 -3.90
CA SER A 44 2.93 -3.46 -4.75
C SER A 44 3.15 -2.11 -5.46
N ALA A 45 3.73 -1.12 -4.76
CA ALA A 45 4.06 0.18 -5.32
C ALA A 45 5.12 0.07 -6.43
N ALA A 46 6.17 -0.71 -6.20
CA ALA A 46 7.19 -0.98 -7.21
C ALA A 46 6.58 -1.64 -8.45
N MET A 47 5.73 -2.66 -8.27
CA MET A 47 5.03 -3.30 -9.38
C MET A 47 4.14 -2.33 -10.15
N ALA A 48 3.36 -1.49 -9.46
CA ALA A 48 2.48 -0.52 -10.09
C ALA A 48 3.27 0.52 -10.91
N VAL A 49 4.35 1.08 -10.34
CA VAL A 49 5.20 2.06 -11.02
C VAL A 49 5.90 1.47 -12.25
N LEU A 50 6.37 0.23 -12.17
CA LEU A 50 7.08 -0.45 -13.26
C LEU A 50 6.14 -0.98 -14.35
N SER A 51 4.85 -1.24 -14.03
CA SER A 51 3.89 -1.87 -14.93
C SER A 51 2.88 -0.89 -15.53
N LEU A 52 2.48 0.14 -14.76
CA LEU A 52 1.45 1.08 -15.19
C LEU A 52 2.04 2.25 -16.00
N ARG A 53 1.21 2.81 -16.88
CA ARG A 53 1.59 3.96 -17.68
C ARG A 53 1.73 5.21 -16.77
N PRO A 54 2.89 5.93 -16.80
CA PRO A 54 3.06 7.14 -16.02
C PRO A 54 2.26 8.30 -16.61
N MET A 55 1.90 9.24 -15.77
CA MET A 55 1.46 10.57 -16.23
C MET A 55 2.61 11.28 -16.95
N ARG A 56 2.29 12.11 -17.94
CA ARG A 56 3.28 12.89 -18.72
C ARG A 56 4.18 13.77 -17.86
N THR A 57 3.65 14.27 -16.75
CA THR A 57 4.34 15.16 -15.80
C THR A 57 5.00 14.40 -14.64
N SER A 58 4.90 13.07 -14.61
CA SER A 58 5.41 12.25 -13.51
C SER A 58 6.92 12.03 -13.63
N GLN A 59 7.61 12.02 -12.49
CA GLN A 59 9.03 11.62 -12.36
C GLN A 59 9.28 10.21 -12.89
N TYR A 60 8.23 9.36 -12.94
CA TYR A 60 8.32 7.99 -13.46
C TYR A 60 8.36 7.89 -14.99
N SER A 61 8.23 9.01 -15.70
CA SER A 61 8.25 9.02 -17.16
C SER A 61 9.59 8.58 -17.77
N ALA A 62 10.70 8.79 -17.05
CA ALA A 62 12.07 8.45 -17.45
C ALA A 62 12.53 7.06 -16.99
N MET A 63 11.73 6.32 -16.21
CA MET A 63 12.13 4.99 -15.71
C MET A 63 11.96 3.92 -16.78
N GLU A 64 12.98 3.06 -16.91
CA GLU A 64 12.87 1.82 -17.68
C GLU A 64 11.83 0.90 -17.05
N ARG A 65 10.96 0.34 -17.88
CA ARG A 65 9.84 -0.50 -17.47
C ARG A 65 10.05 -1.94 -17.86
N GLY A 66 9.52 -2.84 -17.02
CA GLY A 66 9.60 -4.28 -17.27
C GLY A 66 10.95 -4.88 -16.87
N GLY A 67 11.18 -6.11 -17.28
CA GLY A 67 12.42 -6.83 -17.03
C GLY A 67 12.62 -7.31 -15.59
N ALA A 68 13.88 -7.49 -15.20
CA ALA A 68 14.27 -8.04 -13.90
C ALA A 68 13.66 -7.31 -12.67
N PRO A 69 13.54 -5.97 -12.63
CA PRO A 69 12.94 -5.27 -11.49
C PRO A 69 11.49 -5.68 -11.19
N VAL A 70 10.69 -5.95 -12.22
CA VAL A 70 9.30 -6.41 -12.05
C VAL A 70 9.26 -7.79 -11.40
N PHE A 71 10.13 -8.71 -11.83
CA PHE A 71 10.21 -10.04 -11.21
C PHE A 71 10.64 -9.99 -9.75
N VAL A 72 11.60 -9.13 -9.41
CA VAL A 72 12.04 -8.93 -8.02
C VAL A 72 10.89 -8.38 -7.18
N ALA A 73 10.18 -7.35 -7.65
CA ALA A 73 9.02 -6.77 -6.96
C ALA A 73 7.91 -7.82 -6.79
N ALA A 74 7.62 -8.62 -7.81
CA ALA A 74 6.63 -9.70 -7.75
C ALA A 74 7.02 -10.79 -6.75
N ALA A 75 8.30 -11.21 -6.74
CA ALA A 75 8.81 -12.20 -5.79
C ALA A 75 8.75 -11.70 -4.34
N LEU A 76 9.12 -10.44 -4.10
CA LEU A 76 9.02 -9.81 -2.79
C LEU A 76 7.56 -9.72 -2.32
N LEU A 77 6.64 -9.33 -3.21
CA LEU A 77 5.22 -9.27 -2.91
C LEU A 77 4.66 -10.66 -2.57
N ALA A 78 4.99 -11.65 -3.38
CA ALA A 78 4.57 -13.04 -3.14
C ALA A 78 5.09 -13.57 -1.81
N ALA A 79 6.36 -13.33 -1.49
CA ALA A 79 6.96 -13.74 -0.22
C ALA A 79 6.33 -13.01 0.97
N ALA A 80 6.14 -11.68 0.87
CA ALA A 80 5.55 -10.87 1.92
C ALA A 80 4.09 -11.25 2.22
N CYS A 81 3.34 -11.74 1.22
CA CYS A 81 1.98 -12.22 1.42
C CYS A 81 1.94 -13.69 1.87
N ALA A 82 2.75 -14.57 1.26
CA ALA A 82 2.69 -16.01 1.52
C ALA A 82 3.24 -16.39 2.90
N LEU A 83 4.37 -15.83 3.32
CA LEU A 83 5.01 -16.16 4.59
C LEU A 83 4.09 -15.96 5.81
N PRO A 84 3.39 -14.82 5.97
CA PRO A 84 2.50 -14.63 7.11
C PRO A 84 1.28 -15.53 7.09
N ILE A 85 0.78 -15.86 5.90
CA ILE A 85 -0.36 -16.77 5.76
C ILE A 85 0.05 -18.18 6.22
N VAL A 86 1.20 -18.67 5.78
CA VAL A 86 1.67 -20.03 6.06
C VAL A 86 2.08 -20.20 7.54
N LEU A 87 2.78 -19.21 8.11
CA LEU A 87 3.38 -19.33 9.44
C LEU A 87 2.48 -18.85 10.58
N TRP A 88 1.61 -17.88 10.32
CA TRP A 88 0.75 -17.23 11.34
C TRP A 88 -0.72 -17.15 10.96
N SER A 89 -1.14 -17.72 9.83
CA SER A 89 -2.51 -17.59 9.29
C SER A 89 -2.95 -16.12 9.17
N SER A 90 -2.01 -15.20 8.98
CA SER A 90 -2.26 -13.76 8.92
C SER A 90 -2.40 -13.28 7.48
N PHE A 91 -3.55 -12.70 7.18
CA PHE A 91 -3.87 -12.10 5.88
C PHE A 91 -3.54 -10.60 5.79
N ALA A 92 -2.94 -10.02 6.82
CA ALA A 92 -2.70 -8.58 6.90
C ALA A 92 -1.84 -8.02 5.76
N PRO A 93 -0.68 -8.59 5.37
CA PRO A 93 0.08 -8.10 4.22
C PRO A 93 -0.65 -8.27 2.89
N LEU A 94 -1.46 -9.32 2.75
CA LEU A 94 -2.32 -9.49 1.57
C LEU A 94 -3.39 -8.40 1.51
N ALA A 95 -4.02 -8.07 2.63
CA ALA A 95 -4.98 -6.98 2.71
C ALA A 95 -4.33 -5.63 2.37
N ALA A 96 -3.08 -5.41 2.80
CA ALA A 96 -2.32 -4.22 2.43
C ALA A 96 -2.08 -4.14 0.92
N ALA A 97 -1.70 -5.25 0.28
CA ALA A 97 -1.50 -5.30 -1.16
C ALA A 97 -2.80 -5.05 -1.94
N ILE A 98 -3.92 -5.64 -1.51
CA ILE A 98 -5.25 -5.43 -2.10
C ILE A 98 -5.68 -3.98 -1.91
N GLY A 99 -5.58 -3.43 -0.70
CA GLY A 99 -5.93 -2.04 -0.40
C GLY A 99 -5.12 -1.05 -1.25
N TYR A 100 -3.81 -1.29 -1.40
CA TYR A 100 -2.96 -0.53 -2.31
C TYR A 100 -3.47 -0.61 -3.75
N GLY A 101 -3.72 -1.82 -4.25
CA GLY A 101 -4.18 -2.05 -5.62
C GLY A 101 -5.50 -1.34 -5.93
N LEU A 102 -6.47 -1.40 -5.03
CA LEU A 102 -7.77 -0.73 -5.17
C LEU A 102 -7.62 0.80 -5.18
N ALA A 103 -6.80 1.35 -4.28
CA ALA A 103 -6.55 2.78 -4.20
C ALA A 103 -5.86 3.31 -5.47
N VAL A 104 -4.82 2.59 -5.94
CA VAL A 104 -4.12 2.95 -7.17
C VAL A 104 -5.01 2.79 -8.39
N TRP A 105 -5.81 1.72 -8.48
CA TRP A 105 -6.76 1.53 -9.57
C TRP A 105 -7.77 2.67 -9.65
N TYR A 106 -8.29 3.12 -8.50
CA TYR A 106 -9.19 4.27 -8.43
C TYR A 106 -8.49 5.55 -8.88
N GLY A 107 -7.31 5.86 -8.33
CA GLY A 107 -6.53 7.04 -8.70
C GLY A 107 -6.10 7.03 -10.19
N PHE A 108 -5.66 5.88 -10.69
CA PHE A 108 -5.28 5.71 -12.10
C PHE A 108 -6.44 6.00 -13.06
N ARG A 109 -7.66 5.57 -12.71
CA ARG A 109 -8.86 5.86 -13.52
C ARG A 109 -9.24 7.34 -13.52
N GLN A 110 -9.03 8.03 -12.39
CA GLN A 110 -9.38 9.46 -12.28
C GLN A 110 -8.37 10.37 -13.00
N PHE A 111 -7.08 10.01 -12.96
CA PHE A 111 -5.98 10.86 -13.46
C PHE A 111 -5.33 10.34 -14.73
N GLU A 112 -5.82 9.25 -15.29
CA GLU A 112 -5.35 8.64 -16.56
C GLU A 112 -3.85 8.31 -16.61
N GLY A 113 -3.21 8.10 -15.48
CA GLY A 113 -1.80 7.76 -15.39
C GLY A 113 -1.27 7.61 -13.97
N MET A 114 -0.10 6.99 -13.83
CA MET A 114 0.56 6.76 -12.55
C MET A 114 1.43 7.97 -12.17
N SER A 115 1.26 8.45 -10.92
CA SER A 115 2.08 9.51 -10.33
C SER A 115 2.55 9.12 -8.93
N GLY A 116 3.51 9.88 -8.39
CA GLY A 116 4.00 9.70 -7.03
C GLY A 116 2.89 9.87 -5.97
N ASP A 117 1.99 10.82 -6.20
CA ASP A 117 0.90 11.13 -5.29
C ASP A 117 -0.12 9.98 -5.24
N ILE A 118 -0.45 9.38 -6.40
CA ILE A 118 -1.32 8.21 -6.47
C ILE A 118 -0.69 7.02 -5.75
N SER A 119 0.63 6.83 -5.94
CA SER A 119 1.37 5.78 -5.22
C SER A 119 1.37 6.02 -3.71
N GLY A 120 1.62 7.26 -3.28
CA GLY A 120 1.59 7.64 -1.87
C GLY A 120 0.22 7.42 -1.23
N PHE A 121 -0.85 7.84 -1.91
CA PHE A 121 -2.23 7.57 -1.50
C PHE A 121 -2.51 6.08 -1.36
N GLY A 122 -2.06 5.28 -2.34
CA GLY A 122 -2.17 3.83 -2.30
C GLY A 122 -1.44 3.20 -1.12
N LEU A 123 -0.21 3.69 -0.80
CA LEU A 123 0.57 3.20 0.34
C LEU A 123 -0.16 3.42 1.66
N VAL A 124 -0.67 4.63 1.90
CA VAL A 124 -1.38 4.97 3.15
C VAL A 124 -2.62 4.11 3.33
N LEU A 125 -3.46 3.96 2.29
CA LEU A 125 -4.66 3.13 2.36
C LEU A 125 -4.34 1.64 2.46
N GLY A 126 -3.32 1.17 1.75
CA GLY A 126 -2.88 -0.23 1.83
C GLY A 126 -2.39 -0.59 3.23
N GLU A 127 -1.50 0.22 3.81
CA GLU A 127 -0.99 0.01 5.16
C GLU A 127 -2.11 0.08 6.22
N LEU A 128 -3.08 0.98 6.05
CA LEU A 128 -4.26 1.03 6.91
C LEU A 128 -5.09 -0.26 6.84
N CYS A 129 -5.37 -0.76 5.62
CA CYS A 129 -6.09 -2.03 5.45
C CYS A 129 -5.37 -3.19 6.12
N GLY A 130 -4.04 -3.27 5.94
CA GLY A 130 -3.21 -4.27 6.60
C GLY A 130 -3.27 -4.18 8.12
N ALA A 131 -3.14 -2.99 8.68
CA ALA A 131 -3.20 -2.76 10.13
C ALA A 131 -4.58 -3.14 10.71
N VAL A 132 -5.67 -2.76 10.04
CA VAL A 132 -7.04 -3.10 10.47
C VAL A 132 -7.26 -4.62 10.45
N VAL A 133 -6.84 -5.31 9.37
CA VAL A 133 -6.97 -6.77 9.27
C VAL A 133 -6.14 -7.46 10.35
N LEU A 134 -4.93 -6.97 10.63
CA LEU A 134 -4.10 -7.52 11.70
C LEU A 134 -4.74 -7.32 13.09
N ALA A 135 -5.37 -6.18 13.33
CA ALA A 135 -6.09 -5.89 14.57
C ALA A 135 -7.35 -6.75 14.76
N LEU A 136 -8.04 -7.07 13.65
CA LEU A 136 -9.26 -7.89 13.66
C LEU A 136 -9.00 -9.40 13.63
N GLY A 137 -7.84 -9.82 13.14
CA GLY A 137 -7.46 -11.22 12.91
C GLY A 137 -6.98 -11.94 14.18
N ARG A 138 -7.76 -11.87 15.24
CA ARG A 138 -7.54 -12.56 16.52
C ARG A 138 -8.02 -14.00 16.49
#